data_3caf836ec40047f2dbb937ac8d5b595a
#
_entry.id   3caf836ec40047f2dbb937ac8d5b595a
#
_cell.length_a   1.000
_cell.length_b   1.000
_cell.length_c   1.000
_cell.angle_alpha   90.00
_cell.angle_beta   90.00
_cell.angle_gamma   90.00
#
_symmetry.space_group_name_H-M   'P 1'
#
loop_
_entity.id
_entity.type
_entity.pdbx_description
1 polymer ?
#
loop_
_entity_poly.entity_id
_entity_poly.type
_entity_poly.pdbx_seq_one_letter_code
_entity_poly.pdbx_strand_id
1 'polypeptide(L)'
;MAKKVVLAGACRTAIGTMGGTLSTTPAPELGAIVIKEALKRAGVAPEAVDQVYMGCVIQAGQGQNVARQAAIKAGLPIEVPAVTMNVVCGSGLNCVNQAAQMIMAGDADIVVAGGMENMSMAPYAIPQGRYGYRMGNATMVDTMIKDALWDAFNDYHMIKTADNICEEGGLTREELDEFALKSQLKAEEAQKNGAFKAEIVPVEVKKKKETIIFDTDEGPRHGSTIEGLAKLRAINPGGFVTAGNASGINDGAAAIVVMSEEKAKELGVKPMATFVAGALAGVRPEVMGIGPVASTKKVMAKTGMKIEDFDIIEANEAFAAQSVAVGKELGIDVEKQLNPNGGAIALGHPVGASGCRILVTLLHEMQARGAKTGLATLCIGGGMGCSTIVKIED
;
A
#
# COMPACT_ATOMS: atom_id res chain seq x y z
N MET A 1 17.92 -24.93 -9.41
CA MET A 1 18.03 -23.49 -9.06
C MET A 1 16.62 -22.96 -8.88
N ALA A 2 16.39 -22.00 -7.98
CA ALA A 2 15.08 -21.37 -7.85
C ALA A 2 14.74 -20.63 -9.15
N LYS A 3 13.45 -20.65 -9.54
CA LYS A 3 12.98 -19.92 -10.73
C LYS A 3 13.22 -18.41 -10.56
N LYS A 4 13.63 -17.74 -11.61
CA LYS A 4 13.69 -16.29 -11.66
C LYS A 4 12.27 -15.75 -11.80
N VAL A 5 11.94 -14.70 -11.03
CA VAL A 5 10.59 -14.13 -10.98
C VAL A 5 10.59 -12.73 -11.55
N VAL A 6 9.60 -12.44 -12.37
CA VAL A 6 9.41 -11.14 -13.00
C VAL A 6 8.02 -10.56 -12.69
N LEU A 7 7.92 -9.25 -12.79
CA LEU A 7 6.71 -8.45 -12.50
C LEU A 7 6.23 -7.81 -13.80
N ALA A 8 4.93 -7.87 -14.07
CA ALA A 8 4.33 -7.30 -15.27
C ALA A 8 2.94 -6.72 -14.98
N GLY A 9 2.44 -5.86 -15.86
CA GLY A 9 1.08 -5.37 -15.85
C GLY A 9 0.66 -4.57 -14.62
N ALA A 10 1.61 -4.02 -13.87
CA ALA A 10 1.33 -3.27 -12.65
C ALA A 10 0.36 -2.10 -12.88
N CYS A 11 -0.70 -2.05 -12.06
CA CYS A 11 -1.68 -0.96 -12.10
C CYS A 11 -2.35 -0.74 -10.74
N ARG A 12 -2.97 0.44 -10.57
CA ARG A 12 -3.76 0.81 -9.41
C ARG A 12 -5.00 1.61 -9.79
N THR A 13 -5.98 1.67 -8.94
CA THR A 13 -7.01 2.72 -9.03
C THR A 13 -6.41 4.07 -8.61
N ALA A 14 -7.03 5.16 -8.97
CA ALA A 14 -6.88 6.39 -8.21
C ALA A 14 -7.31 6.14 -6.74
N ILE A 15 -6.77 6.91 -5.81
CA ILE A 15 -7.04 6.78 -4.37
C ILE A 15 -8.15 7.75 -3.98
N GLY A 16 -9.25 7.20 -3.46
CA GLY A 16 -10.37 7.97 -2.92
C GLY A 16 -10.13 8.39 -1.48
N THR A 17 -10.68 9.53 -1.07
CA THR A 17 -10.72 9.97 0.32
C THR A 17 -11.91 9.34 1.06
N MET A 18 -11.89 9.38 2.40
CA MET A 18 -13.01 8.92 3.22
C MET A 18 -14.29 9.66 2.85
N GLY A 19 -15.35 8.91 2.51
CA GLY A 19 -16.61 9.48 2.03
C GLY A 19 -16.54 10.13 0.64
N GLY A 20 -15.40 10.00 -0.07
CA GLY A 20 -15.17 10.53 -1.41
C GLY A 20 -15.80 9.69 -2.53
N THR A 21 -15.23 9.79 -3.72
CA THR A 21 -15.84 9.21 -4.93
C THR A 21 -15.93 7.68 -4.87
N LEU A 22 -14.95 6.99 -4.29
CA LEU A 22 -14.94 5.51 -4.17
C LEU A 22 -15.73 4.97 -2.97
N SER A 23 -16.25 5.83 -2.09
CA SER A 23 -16.83 5.44 -0.80
C SER A 23 -17.98 4.41 -0.86
N THR A 24 -18.59 4.21 -2.02
CA THR A 24 -19.68 3.25 -2.22
C THR A 24 -19.30 2.06 -3.11
N THR A 25 -18.02 1.96 -3.51
CA THR A 25 -17.53 0.87 -4.36
C THR A 25 -16.86 -0.18 -3.47
N PRO A 26 -17.43 -1.37 -3.28
CA PRO A 26 -16.88 -2.40 -2.40
C PRO A 26 -15.44 -2.78 -2.76
N ALA A 27 -14.61 -3.10 -1.75
CA ALA A 27 -13.22 -3.47 -1.98
C ALA A 27 -13.05 -4.63 -2.99
N PRO A 28 -13.88 -5.71 -2.99
CA PRO A 28 -13.78 -6.76 -4.02
C PRO A 28 -14.05 -6.27 -5.46
N GLU A 29 -14.80 -5.19 -5.63
CA GLU A 29 -15.03 -4.61 -6.96
C GLU A 29 -13.83 -3.79 -7.42
N LEU A 30 -13.25 -3.00 -6.52
CA LEU A 30 -11.96 -2.32 -6.79
C LEU A 30 -10.86 -3.33 -7.12
N GLY A 31 -10.79 -4.42 -6.35
CA GLY A 31 -9.85 -5.53 -6.59
C GLY A 31 -10.05 -6.18 -7.95
N ALA A 32 -11.30 -6.41 -8.36
CA ALA A 32 -11.62 -7.01 -9.66
C ALA A 32 -11.16 -6.12 -10.83
N ILE A 33 -11.33 -4.80 -10.71
CA ILE A 33 -10.90 -3.84 -11.72
C ILE A 33 -9.39 -3.92 -11.94
N VAL A 34 -8.60 -3.88 -10.87
CA VAL A 34 -7.13 -3.90 -10.98
C VAL A 34 -6.60 -5.27 -11.40
N ILE A 35 -7.20 -6.39 -10.96
CA ILE A 35 -6.84 -7.74 -11.42
C ILE A 35 -7.04 -7.86 -12.93
N LYS A 36 -8.23 -7.48 -13.43
CA LYS A 36 -8.56 -7.52 -14.84
C LYS A 36 -7.61 -6.66 -15.68
N GLU A 37 -7.34 -5.44 -15.21
CA GLU A 37 -6.45 -4.52 -15.94
C GLU A 37 -4.99 -4.98 -15.89
N ALA A 38 -4.51 -5.54 -14.77
CA ALA A 38 -3.15 -6.06 -14.66
C ALA A 38 -2.91 -7.21 -15.65
N LEU A 39 -3.85 -8.15 -15.77
CA LEU A 39 -3.80 -9.24 -16.74
C LEU A 39 -3.80 -8.71 -18.18
N LYS A 40 -4.67 -7.74 -18.49
CA LYS A 40 -4.75 -7.09 -19.79
C LYS A 40 -3.44 -6.39 -20.15
N ARG A 41 -2.84 -5.61 -19.23
CA ARG A 41 -1.56 -4.92 -19.46
C ARG A 41 -0.39 -5.90 -19.64
N ALA A 42 -0.41 -7.00 -18.89
CA ALA A 42 0.58 -8.06 -19.03
C ALA A 42 0.39 -8.89 -20.30
N GLY A 43 -0.78 -8.86 -20.95
CA GLY A 43 -1.12 -9.74 -22.05
C GLY A 43 -1.29 -11.20 -21.64
N VAL A 44 -1.70 -11.44 -20.39
CA VAL A 44 -1.91 -12.78 -19.80
C VAL A 44 -3.40 -13.13 -19.83
N ALA A 45 -3.74 -14.29 -20.38
CA ALA A 45 -5.10 -14.77 -20.35
C ALA A 45 -5.52 -15.20 -18.95
N PRO A 46 -6.77 -14.94 -18.51
CA PRO A 46 -7.25 -15.34 -17.18
C PRO A 46 -7.06 -16.84 -16.86
N GLU A 47 -7.17 -17.68 -17.87
CA GLU A 47 -7.03 -19.14 -17.77
C GLU A 47 -5.59 -19.60 -17.49
N ALA A 48 -4.60 -18.74 -17.69
CA ALA A 48 -3.20 -19.03 -17.43
C ALA A 48 -2.78 -18.75 -15.98
N VAL A 49 -3.66 -18.15 -15.17
CA VAL A 49 -3.37 -17.78 -13.78
C VAL A 49 -3.50 -18.99 -12.87
N ASP A 50 -2.47 -19.28 -12.09
CA ASP A 50 -2.48 -20.39 -11.13
C ASP A 50 -3.15 -20.00 -9.80
N GLN A 51 -2.96 -18.74 -9.35
CA GLN A 51 -3.48 -18.29 -8.05
C GLN A 51 -3.60 -16.75 -7.97
N VAL A 52 -4.45 -16.29 -7.05
CA VAL A 52 -4.62 -14.86 -6.71
C VAL A 52 -4.34 -14.65 -5.22
N TYR A 53 -3.48 -13.67 -4.91
CA TYR A 53 -3.25 -13.15 -3.56
C TYR A 53 -3.68 -11.69 -3.49
N MET A 54 -4.69 -11.36 -2.67
CA MET A 54 -5.10 -9.96 -2.46
C MET A 54 -5.11 -9.60 -0.99
N GLY A 55 -4.40 -8.52 -0.65
CA GLY A 55 -4.46 -7.92 0.67
C GLY A 55 -5.80 -7.23 0.92
N CYS A 56 -6.38 -7.44 2.10
CA CYS A 56 -7.52 -6.68 2.59
C CYS A 56 -7.57 -6.79 4.12
N VAL A 57 -7.64 -5.67 4.81
CA VAL A 57 -7.56 -5.62 6.28
C VAL A 57 -8.96 -5.62 6.90
N ILE A 58 -9.83 -4.72 6.45
CA ILE A 58 -11.17 -4.54 6.99
C ILE A 58 -12.14 -5.41 6.19
N GLN A 59 -12.32 -6.66 6.62
CA GLN A 59 -13.12 -7.65 5.89
C GLN A 59 -14.53 -7.84 6.45
N ALA A 60 -14.83 -7.28 7.63
CA ALA A 60 -16.12 -7.48 8.28
C ALA A 60 -17.28 -7.03 7.38
N GLY A 61 -18.30 -7.89 7.26
CA GLY A 61 -19.50 -7.59 6.47
C GLY A 61 -19.36 -7.68 4.95
N GLN A 62 -18.18 -7.94 4.41
CA GLN A 62 -17.95 -8.03 2.95
C GLN A 62 -18.20 -9.42 2.35
N GLY A 63 -18.59 -10.39 3.17
CA GLY A 63 -18.81 -11.78 2.75
C GLY A 63 -17.55 -12.63 2.83
N GLN A 64 -17.62 -13.85 2.28
CA GLN A 64 -16.52 -14.80 2.35
C GLN A 64 -15.39 -14.42 1.40
N ASN A 65 -14.15 -14.53 1.86
CA ASN A 65 -12.92 -14.46 1.05
C ASN A 65 -12.97 -13.38 -0.05
N VAL A 66 -12.76 -12.13 0.34
CA VAL A 66 -12.87 -10.97 -0.56
C VAL A 66 -11.92 -11.05 -1.78
N ALA A 67 -10.76 -11.72 -1.65
CA ALA A 67 -9.86 -11.98 -2.79
C ALA A 67 -10.52 -12.93 -3.80
N ARG A 68 -11.23 -13.96 -3.33
CA ARG A 68 -11.97 -14.87 -4.21
C ARG A 68 -13.10 -14.14 -4.94
N GLN A 69 -13.81 -13.26 -4.25
CA GLN A 69 -14.84 -12.44 -4.87
C GLN A 69 -14.25 -11.55 -5.98
N ALA A 70 -13.10 -10.90 -5.71
CA ALA A 70 -12.42 -10.07 -6.69
C ALA A 70 -11.94 -10.88 -7.90
N ALA A 71 -11.36 -12.05 -7.70
CA ALA A 71 -10.89 -12.94 -8.77
C ALA A 71 -12.03 -13.35 -9.71
N ILE A 72 -13.15 -13.81 -9.17
CA ILE A 72 -14.32 -14.23 -9.97
C ILE A 72 -14.94 -13.02 -10.70
N LYS A 73 -15.09 -11.88 -10.03
CA LYS A 73 -15.60 -10.63 -10.63
C LYS A 73 -14.67 -10.10 -11.74
N ALA A 74 -13.37 -10.37 -11.66
CA ALA A 74 -12.39 -10.03 -12.69
C ALA A 74 -12.49 -10.93 -13.94
N GLY A 75 -13.21 -12.05 -13.85
CA GLY A 75 -13.42 -13.01 -14.93
C GLY A 75 -12.42 -14.18 -14.95
N LEU A 76 -11.71 -14.43 -13.83
CA LEU A 76 -10.88 -15.64 -13.73
C LEU A 76 -11.75 -16.90 -13.66
N PRO A 77 -11.25 -18.04 -14.19
CA PRO A 77 -11.91 -19.33 -14.04
C PRO A 77 -12.16 -19.72 -12.58
N ILE A 78 -13.20 -20.52 -12.36
CA ILE A 78 -13.56 -20.99 -11.02
C ILE A 78 -12.50 -21.93 -10.40
N GLU A 79 -11.66 -22.51 -11.22
CA GLU A 79 -10.55 -23.39 -10.83
C GLU A 79 -9.40 -22.61 -10.21
N VAL A 80 -9.24 -21.32 -10.51
CA VAL A 80 -8.17 -20.48 -9.96
C VAL A 80 -8.46 -20.13 -8.50
N PRO A 81 -7.70 -20.65 -7.53
CA PRO A 81 -7.90 -20.34 -6.11
C PRO A 81 -7.47 -18.90 -5.79
N ALA A 82 -8.02 -18.36 -4.70
CA ALA A 82 -7.65 -17.03 -4.22
C ALA A 82 -7.54 -16.98 -2.71
N VAL A 83 -6.60 -16.21 -2.19
CA VAL A 83 -6.33 -16.04 -0.77
C VAL A 83 -6.38 -14.56 -0.40
N THR A 84 -7.16 -14.24 0.62
CA THR A 84 -7.15 -12.92 1.25
C THR A 84 -6.08 -12.87 2.33
N MET A 85 -5.15 -11.93 2.22
CA MET A 85 -4.04 -11.77 3.15
C MET A 85 -4.25 -10.54 4.04
N ASN A 86 -3.98 -10.72 5.33
CA ASN A 86 -3.95 -9.62 6.29
C ASN A 86 -2.67 -9.65 7.12
N VAL A 87 -1.76 -8.74 6.82
CA VAL A 87 -0.65 -8.27 7.64
C VAL A 87 -0.73 -6.73 7.73
N VAL A 88 -1.92 -6.24 8.05
CA VAL A 88 -2.25 -4.81 8.14
C VAL A 88 -1.74 -4.04 6.91
N CYS A 89 -1.02 -2.93 7.08
CA CYS A 89 -0.52 -2.09 5.98
C CYS A 89 0.37 -2.85 4.97
N GLY A 90 1.08 -3.89 5.41
CA GLY A 90 1.98 -4.70 4.58
C GLY A 90 1.29 -5.70 3.66
N SER A 91 -0.03 -5.87 3.77
CA SER A 91 -0.76 -6.94 3.08
C SER A 91 -0.49 -6.98 1.57
N GLY A 92 -0.64 -5.86 0.88
CA GLY A 92 -0.47 -5.79 -0.57
C GLY A 92 0.96 -6.11 -1.03
N LEU A 93 1.98 -5.62 -0.34
CA LEU A 93 3.39 -5.90 -0.69
C LEU A 93 3.76 -7.35 -0.35
N ASN A 94 3.25 -7.85 0.78
CA ASN A 94 3.49 -9.23 1.17
C ASN A 94 2.80 -10.24 0.24
N CYS A 95 1.67 -9.89 -0.38
CA CYS A 95 1.07 -10.68 -1.45
C CYS A 95 2.05 -10.90 -2.61
N VAL A 96 2.77 -9.85 -3.02
CA VAL A 96 3.81 -9.97 -4.07
C VAL A 96 4.98 -10.83 -3.60
N ASN A 97 5.45 -10.63 -2.36
CA ASN A 97 6.53 -11.45 -1.78
C ASN A 97 6.15 -12.94 -1.70
N GLN A 98 4.92 -13.27 -1.29
CA GLN A 98 4.44 -14.65 -1.21
C GLN A 98 4.23 -15.25 -2.60
N ALA A 99 3.71 -14.49 -3.56
CA ALA A 99 3.59 -14.92 -4.95
C ALA A 99 4.96 -15.28 -5.55
N ALA A 100 5.97 -14.43 -5.33
CA ALA A 100 7.33 -14.69 -5.76
C ALA A 100 7.91 -15.97 -5.11
N GLN A 101 7.69 -16.16 -3.80
CA GLN A 101 8.13 -17.36 -3.08
C GLN A 101 7.46 -18.64 -3.62
N MET A 102 6.17 -18.60 -3.91
CA MET A 102 5.42 -19.71 -4.49
C MET A 102 5.97 -20.11 -5.87
N ILE A 103 6.27 -19.13 -6.71
CA ILE A 103 6.87 -19.37 -8.02
C ILE A 103 8.30 -19.92 -7.89
N MET A 104 9.12 -19.37 -6.97
CA MET A 104 10.46 -19.86 -6.69
C MET A 104 10.46 -21.31 -6.17
N ALA A 105 9.44 -21.70 -5.41
CA ALA A 105 9.24 -23.07 -4.92
C ALA A 105 8.81 -24.04 -6.03
N GLY A 106 8.26 -23.54 -7.14
CA GLY A 106 7.79 -24.35 -8.26
C GLY A 106 6.30 -24.73 -8.19
N ASP A 107 5.55 -24.18 -7.24
CA ASP A 107 4.12 -24.48 -7.03
C ASP A 107 3.20 -23.67 -7.96
N ALA A 108 3.72 -22.63 -8.61
CA ALA A 108 3.02 -21.82 -9.60
C ALA A 108 3.98 -21.23 -10.64
N ASP A 109 3.43 -20.76 -11.75
CA ASP A 109 4.14 -19.99 -12.77
C ASP A 109 3.60 -18.58 -12.92
N ILE A 110 2.29 -18.36 -12.70
CA ILE A 110 1.62 -17.05 -12.82
C ILE A 110 0.70 -16.83 -11.62
N VAL A 111 0.98 -15.80 -10.86
CA VAL A 111 0.16 -15.38 -9.70
C VAL A 111 -0.21 -13.90 -9.86
N VAL A 112 -1.49 -13.57 -9.71
CA VAL A 112 -1.89 -12.17 -9.56
C VAL A 112 -1.80 -11.80 -8.09
N ALA A 113 -1.00 -10.79 -7.77
CA ALA A 113 -0.80 -10.31 -6.42
C ALA A 113 -1.15 -8.84 -6.29
N GLY A 114 -1.79 -8.47 -5.19
CA GLY A 114 -2.19 -7.08 -4.97
C GLY A 114 -2.80 -6.81 -3.62
N GLY A 115 -3.61 -5.76 -3.57
CA GLY A 115 -4.39 -5.41 -2.41
C GLY A 115 -5.54 -4.47 -2.77
N MET A 116 -6.55 -4.47 -1.92
CA MET A 116 -7.76 -3.67 -2.07
C MET A 116 -8.25 -3.28 -0.68
N GLU A 117 -8.77 -2.07 -0.56
CA GLU A 117 -9.38 -1.61 0.68
C GLU A 117 -10.46 -0.57 0.37
N ASN A 118 -11.55 -0.64 1.08
CA ASN A 118 -12.50 0.46 1.16
C ASN A 118 -12.76 0.77 2.64
N MET A 119 -12.02 1.73 3.18
CA MET A 119 -12.12 2.12 4.59
C MET A 119 -13.41 2.89 4.86
N SER A 120 -13.95 3.58 3.84
CA SER A 120 -15.23 4.30 3.93
C SER A 120 -16.41 3.37 4.20
N MET A 121 -16.34 2.09 3.81
CA MET A 121 -17.40 1.10 4.00
C MET A 121 -17.19 0.22 5.26
N ALA A 122 -16.21 0.52 6.09
CA ALA A 122 -15.96 -0.23 7.31
C ALA A 122 -17.20 -0.23 8.21
N PRO A 123 -17.74 -1.39 8.60
CA PRO A 123 -18.93 -1.46 9.41
C PRO A 123 -18.64 -1.20 10.89
N TYR A 124 -19.68 -0.92 11.65
CA TYR A 124 -19.64 -0.98 13.11
C TYR A 124 -20.03 -2.38 13.58
N ALA A 125 -19.27 -2.94 14.54
CA ALA A 125 -19.56 -4.20 15.18
C ALA A 125 -20.27 -3.99 16.53
N ILE A 126 -21.19 -4.88 16.86
CA ILE A 126 -21.86 -4.93 18.15
C ILE A 126 -21.37 -6.20 18.88
N PRO A 127 -20.36 -6.14 19.75
CA PRO A 127 -19.68 -7.34 20.29
C PRO A 127 -20.59 -8.36 20.96
N GLN A 128 -21.61 -7.89 21.69
CA GLN A 128 -22.55 -8.77 22.40
C GLN A 128 -23.87 -8.97 21.61
N GLY A 129 -23.96 -8.45 20.39
CA GLY A 129 -25.19 -8.47 19.60
C GLY A 129 -25.77 -9.87 19.39
N ARG A 130 -24.92 -10.92 19.29
CA ARG A 130 -25.37 -12.31 19.08
C ARG A 130 -26.20 -12.86 20.24
N TYR A 131 -25.90 -12.47 21.47
CA TYR A 131 -26.59 -12.93 22.67
C TYR A 131 -27.52 -11.87 23.28
N GLY A 132 -27.51 -10.65 22.71
CA GLY A 132 -28.33 -9.51 23.15
C GLY A 132 -27.75 -8.74 24.33
N TYR A 133 -28.33 -7.58 24.56
CA TYR A 133 -28.04 -6.71 25.71
C TYR A 133 -29.22 -6.79 26.67
N ARG A 134 -28.98 -7.36 27.82
CA ARG A 134 -30.03 -7.64 28.79
C ARG A 134 -30.55 -6.37 29.49
N MET A 135 -29.65 -5.44 29.85
CA MET A 135 -29.97 -4.18 30.52
C MET A 135 -28.79 -3.20 30.36
N GLY A 136 -29.07 -1.92 30.23
CA GLY A 136 -28.07 -0.85 30.12
C GLY A 136 -27.69 -0.52 28.67
N ASN A 137 -26.70 0.34 28.52
CA ASN A 137 -26.25 0.83 27.21
C ASN A 137 -25.45 -0.24 26.43
N ALA A 138 -25.54 -0.17 25.10
CA ALA A 138 -24.73 -0.97 24.19
C ALA A 138 -23.60 -0.13 23.57
N THR A 139 -22.46 -0.75 23.32
CA THR A 139 -21.36 -0.13 22.60
C THR A 139 -21.32 -0.66 21.17
N MET A 140 -21.21 0.24 20.19
CA MET A 140 -20.82 -0.09 18.82
C MET A 140 -19.35 0.22 18.64
N VAL A 141 -18.61 -0.73 18.05
CA VAL A 141 -17.17 -0.63 17.81
C VAL A 141 -16.95 -0.32 16.34
N ASP A 142 -16.27 0.78 16.03
CA ASP A 142 -15.82 1.11 14.70
C ASP A 142 -14.71 0.14 14.28
N THR A 143 -14.99 -0.73 13.30
CA THR A 143 -14.02 -1.74 12.84
C THR A 143 -12.87 -1.13 12.06
N MET A 144 -13.04 0.03 11.43
CA MET A 144 -11.95 0.76 10.80
C MET A 144 -10.87 1.14 11.83
N ILE A 145 -11.30 1.68 12.97
CA ILE A 145 -10.38 2.03 14.05
C ILE A 145 -9.84 0.77 14.71
N LYS A 146 -10.73 -0.14 15.14
CA LYS A 146 -10.35 -1.29 15.98
C LYS A 146 -9.44 -2.28 15.26
N ASP A 147 -9.69 -2.55 13.98
CA ASP A 147 -9.01 -3.62 13.23
C ASP A 147 -7.83 -3.09 12.38
N ALA A 148 -7.80 -1.78 12.08
CA ALA A 148 -6.76 -1.21 11.22
C ALA A 148 -5.89 -0.13 11.89
N LEU A 149 -6.46 0.68 12.82
CA LEU A 149 -5.81 1.88 13.34
C LEU A 149 -5.53 1.85 14.84
N TRP A 150 -5.82 0.73 15.51
CA TRP A 150 -5.65 0.57 16.95
C TRP A 150 -4.54 -0.42 17.28
N ASP A 151 -3.61 -0.02 18.14
CA ASP A 151 -2.59 -0.93 18.66
C ASP A 151 -3.25 -1.89 19.67
N ALA A 152 -3.30 -3.18 19.30
CA ALA A 152 -3.94 -4.20 20.11
C ALA A 152 -3.16 -4.58 21.38
N PHE A 153 -1.87 -4.23 21.45
CA PHE A 153 -0.98 -4.58 22.55
C PHE A 153 -0.96 -3.50 23.64
N ASN A 154 -0.98 -2.22 23.21
CA ASN A 154 -0.85 -1.07 24.09
C ASN A 154 -2.16 -0.28 24.27
N ASP A 155 -3.24 -0.72 23.59
CA ASP A 155 -4.60 -0.16 23.69
C ASP A 155 -4.69 1.34 23.42
N TYR A 156 -4.07 1.78 22.33
CA TYR A 156 -4.14 3.15 21.84
C TYR A 156 -4.12 3.23 20.31
N HIS A 157 -4.49 4.41 19.76
CA HIS A 157 -4.48 4.65 18.31
C HIS A 157 -3.05 4.69 17.75
N MET A 158 -2.85 4.24 16.50
CA MET A 158 -1.55 4.25 15.78
C MET A 158 -0.86 5.62 15.79
N ILE A 159 -1.60 6.73 15.93
CA ILE A 159 -1.05 8.08 16.10
C ILE A 159 -0.07 8.15 17.28
N LYS A 160 -0.37 7.46 18.40
CA LYS A 160 0.54 7.46 19.57
C LYS A 160 1.86 6.76 19.25
N THR A 161 1.86 5.74 18.39
CA THR A 161 3.12 5.11 17.97
C THR A 161 4.03 6.07 17.20
N ALA A 162 3.44 7.00 16.44
CA ALA A 162 4.19 8.03 15.74
C ALA A 162 4.71 9.12 16.69
N ASP A 163 3.90 9.52 17.69
CA ASP A 163 4.38 10.41 18.76
C ASP A 163 5.54 9.77 19.55
N ASN A 164 5.45 8.46 19.86
CA ASN A 164 6.54 7.73 20.54
C ASN A 164 7.86 7.76 19.73
N ILE A 165 7.78 7.63 18.41
CA ILE A 165 8.96 7.76 17.52
C ILE A 165 9.58 9.16 17.63
N CYS A 166 8.75 10.21 17.70
CA CYS A 166 9.25 11.57 17.90
C CYS A 166 9.93 11.73 19.26
N GLU A 167 9.30 11.24 20.33
CA GLU A 167 9.84 11.30 21.69
C GLU A 167 11.18 10.56 21.80
N GLU A 168 11.27 9.33 21.26
CA GLU A 168 12.51 8.53 21.30
C GLU A 168 13.60 9.05 20.36
N GLY A 169 13.20 9.55 19.18
CA GLY A 169 14.13 10.03 18.13
C GLY A 169 14.50 11.51 18.22
N GLY A 170 13.90 12.26 19.15
CA GLY A 170 14.10 13.71 19.29
C GLY A 170 13.65 14.49 18.04
N LEU A 171 12.60 14.01 17.34
CA LEU A 171 12.08 14.70 16.17
C LEU A 171 11.22 15.88 16.56
N THR A 172 11.27 16.94 15.76
CA THR A 172 10.47 18.14 16.01
C THR A 172 9.22 18.19 15.12
N ARG A 173 8.24 18.97 15.52
CA ARG A 173 7.03 19.20 14.73
C ARG A 173 7.35 19.85 13.40
N GLU A 174 8.32 20.73 13.35
CA GLU A 174 8.77 21.43 12.17
C GLU A 174 9.35 20.46 11.14
N GLU A 175 10.21 19.51 11.54
CA GLU A 175 10.74 18.48 10.65
C GLU A 175 9.63 17.64 10.02
N LEU A 176 8.57 17.31 10.78
CA LEU A 176 7.43 16.55 10.26
C LEU A 176 6.60 17.35 9.27
N ASP A 177 6.34 18.62 9.56
CA ASP A 177 5.56 19.48 8.68
C ASP A 177 6.33 19.80 7.38
N GLU A 178 7.66 19.99 7.45
CA GLU A 178 8.51 20.13 6.27
C GLU A 178 8.48 18.89 5.38
N PHE A 179 8.57 17.68 5.97
CA PHE A 179 8.46 16.44 5.24
C PHE A 179 7.07 16.29 4.57
N ALA A 180 6.02 16.60 5.31
CA ALA A 180 4.65 16.55 4.81
C ALA A 180 4.40 17.54 3.67
N LEU A 181 4.94 18.75 3.78
CA LEU A 181 4.87 19.74 2.72
C LEU A 181 5.55 19.25 1.44
N LYS A 182 6.75 18.67 1.55
CA LYS A 182 7.46 18.11 0.40
C LYS A 182 6.63 17.01 -0.29
N SER A 183 6.00 16.11 0.48
CA SER A 183 5.11 15.09 -0.07
C SER A 183 3.95 15.71 -0.86
N GLN A 184 3.29 16.75 -0.30
CA GLN A 184 2.20 17.44 -0.99
C GLN A 184 2.66 18.13 -2.27
N LEU A 185 3.77 18.86 -2.24
CA LEU A 185 4.29 19.57 -3.42
C LEU A 185 4.72 18.61 -4.53
N LYS A 186 5.39 17.51 -4.19
CA LYS A 186 5.76 16.46 -5.13
C LYS A 186 4.52 15.83 -5.78
N ALA A 187 3.48 15.52 -5.00
CA ALA A 187 2.23 14.95 -5.51
C ALA A 187 1.45 15.93 -6.40
N GLU A 188 1.40 17.20 -6.03
CA GLU A 188 0.80 18.25 -6.86
C GLU A 188 1.50 18.37 -8.20
N GLU A 189 2.82 18.37 -8.23
CA GLU A 189 3.62 18.44 -9.46
C GLU A 189 3.44 17.18 -10.30
N ALA A 190 3.45 16.00 -9.68
CA ALA A 190 3.22 14.72 -10.36
C ALA A 190 1.83 14.66 -11.02
N GLN A 191 0.80 15.17 -10.36
CA GLN A 191 -0.55 15.27 -10.95
C GLN A 191 -0.57 16.24 -12.15
N LYS A 192 0.04 17.42 -12.03
CA LYS A 192 0.13 18.41 -13.11
C LYS A 192 0.83 17.85 -14.34
N ASN A 193 1.92 17.12 -14.13
CA ASN A 193 2.72 16.53 -15.21
C ASN A 193 2.17 15.20 -15.72
N GLY A 194 1.14 14.65 -15.09
CA GLY A 194 0.50 13.40 -15.48
C GLY A 194 1.35 12.15 -15.20
N ALA A 195 2.27 12.20 -14.21
CA ALA A 195 3.15 11.09 -13.85
C ALA A 195 2.37 9.81 -13.50
N PHE A 196 1.19 9.95 -12.87
CA PHE A 196 0.36 8.81 -12.47
C PHE A 196 -0.52 8.22 -13.59
N LYS A 197 -0.60 8.84 -14.78
CA LYS A 197 -1.51 8.39 -15.86
C LYS A 197 -1.23 6.97 -16.33
N ALA A 198 0.04 6.56 -16.36
CA ALA A 198 0.42 5.23 -16.82
C ALA A 198 0.03 4.13 -15.82
N GLU A 199 -0.01 4.43 -14.52
CA GLU A 199 -0.28 3.45 -13.47
C GLU A 199 -1.77 3.36 -13.10
N ILE A 200 -2.52 4.46 -13.23
CA ILE A 200 -3.93 4.50 -12.85
C ILE A 200 -4.82 3.81 -13.88
N VAL A 201 -5.74 2.99 -13.40
CA VAL A 201 -6.87 2.48 -14.15
C VAL A 201 -8.13 3.24 -13.76
N PRO A 202 -8.86 3.85 -14.71
CA PRO A 202 -10.09 4.57 -14.42
C PRO A 202 -11.17 3.65 -13.83
N VAL A 203 -11.89 4.13 -12.82
CA VAL A 203 -13.00 3.43 -12.19
C VAL A 203 -14.30 4.13 -12.56
N GLU A 204 -15.24 3.37 -13.13
CA GLU A 204 -16.60 3.86 -13.36
C GLU A 204 -17.41 3.79 -12.07
N VAL A 205 -17.76 4.95 -11.52
CA VAL A 205 -18.58 5.05 -10.30
C VAL A 205 -20.00 5.52 -10.67
N LYS A 206 -20.97 4.64 -10.44
CA LYS A 206 -22.38 4.95 -10.69
C LYS A 206 -22.95 5.79 -9.53
N LYS A 207 -23.36 7.01 -9.81
CA LYS A 207 -24.18 7.85 -8.92
C LYS A 207 -25.62 7.85 -9.45
N LYS A 208 -26.58 8.25 -8.59
CA LYS A 208 -28.02 8.15 -8.89
C LYS A 208 -28.46 8.62 -10.30
N LYS A 209 -27.78 9.62 -10.87
CA LYS A 209 -28.15 10.24 -12.16
C LYS A 209 -27.04 10.27 -13.20
N GLU A 210 -25.81 9.88 -12.84
CA GLU A 210 -24.63 9.97 -13.70
C GLU A 210 -23.63 8.87 -13.40
N THR A 211 -22.76 8.59 -14.36
CA THR A 211 -21.56 7.78 -14.15
C THR A 211 -20.36 8.71 -14.15
N ILE A 212 -19.56 8.64 -13.09
CA ILE A 212 -18.30 9.39 -12.95
C ILE A 212 -17.17 8.47 -13.32
N ILE A 213 -16.23 8.96 -14.13
CA ILE A 213 -14.95 8.30 -14.37
C ILE A 213 -13.96 8.84 -13.34
N PHE A 214 -13.55 7.99 -12.43
CA PHE A 214 -12.60 8.32 -11.37
C PHE A 214 -11.20 7.84 -11.75
N ASP A 215 -10.31 8.78 -12.09
CA ASP A 215 -8.97 8.54 -12.63
C ASP A 215 -7.89 9.45 -12.03
N THR A 216 -8.21 10.20 -10.99
CA THR A 216 -7.30 11.16 -10.35
C THR A 216 -7.38 11.02 -8.83
N ASP A 217 -6.23 10.94 -8.16
CA ASP A 217 -6.15 10.85 -6.70
C ASP A 217 -6.78 12.08 -6.04
N GLU A 218 -7.68 11.85 -5.08
CA GLU A 218 -8.40 12.93 -4.37
C GLU A 218 -7.61 13.54 -3.21
N GLY A 219 -6.54 12.87 -2.76
CA GLY A 219 -5.81 13.23 -1.56
C GLY A 219 -4.97 14.50 -1.63
N PRO A 220 -4.24 14.78 -2.75
CA PRO A 220 -3.32 15.90 -2.82
C PRO A 220 -3.98 17.25 -2.59
N ARG A 221 -3.42 18.03 -1.64
CA ARG A 221 -3.91 19.36 -1.26
C ARG A 221 -3.07 20.42 -1.95
N HIS A 222 -3.52 20.83 -3.13
CA HIS A 222 -2.82 21.81 -3.95
C HIS A 222 -2.66 23.13 -3.21
N GLY A 223 -1.49 23.76 -3.39
CA GLY A 223 -1.17 25.04 -2.73
C GLY A 223 -0.87 24.93 -1.24
N SER A 224 -0.49 23.75 -0.75
CA SER A 224 -0.05 23.56 0.63
C SER A 224 1.15 24.45 0.96
N THR A 225 1.17 25.01 2.18
CA THR A 225 2.28 25.86 2.69
C THR A 225 2.68 25.45 4.10
N ILE A 226 3.91 25.79 4.49
CA ILE A 226 4.41 25.48 5.85
C ILE A 226 3.61 26.19 6.93
N GLU A 227 3.19 27.43 6.67
CA GLU A 227 2.38 28.22 7.60
C GLU A 227 0.97 27.62 7.76
N GLY A 228 0.45 26.97 6.72
CA GLY A 228 -0.82 26.24 6.76
C GLY A 228 -0.70 25.01 7.66
N LEU A 229 0.36 24.24 7.51
CA LEU A 229 0.62 23.03 8.31
C LEU A 229 0.89 23.39 9.78
N ALA A 230 1.70 24.42 10.04
CA ALA A 230 2.04 24.87 11.40
C ALA A 230 0.81 25.28 12.24
N LYS A 231 -0.28 25.74 11.60
CA LYS A 231 -1.53 26.10 12.29
C LYS A 231 -2.36 24.90 12.75
N LEU A 232 -2.07 23.70 12.25
CA LEU A 232 -2.82 22.50 12.61
C LEU A 232 -2.50 22.07 14.04
N ARG A 233 -3.54 21.71 14.79
CA ARG A 233 -3.39 21.22 16.16
C ARG A 233 -2.92 19.78 16.15
N ALA A 234 -2.06 19.42 17.10
CA ALA A 234 -1.73 18.04 17.37
C ALA A 234 -3.01 17.26 17.74
N ILE A 235 -3.10 16.03 17.24
CA ILE A 235 -4.27 15.18 17.50
C ILE A 235 -4.27 14.72 18.97
N ASN A 236 -3.11 14.29 19.46
CA ASN A 236 -2.92 13.99 20.88
C ASN A 236 -2.44 15.24 21.61
N PRO A 237 -2.97 15.56 22.79
CA PRO A 237 -2.47 16.66 23.60
C PRO A 237 -0.96 16.53 23.87
N GLY A 238 -0.17 17.53 23.50
CA GLY A 238 1.28 17.51 23.63
C GLY A 238 2.02 16.62 22.64
N GLY A 239 1.33 16.02 21.68
CA GLY A 239 1.92 15.22 20.60
C GLY A 239 2.42 16.05 19.43
N PHE A 240 2.95 15.35 18.42
CA PHE A 240 3.57 15.93 17.22
C PHE A 240 2.71 15.74 15.96
N VAL A 241 1.88 14.68 15.96
CA VAL A 241 1.08 14.27 14.80
C VAL A 241 -0.15 15.16 14.63
N THR A 242 -0.36 15.61 13.39
CA THR A 242 -1.52 16.41 12.98
C THR A 242 -2.21 15.78 11.77
N ALA A 243 -3.37 16.29 11.39
CA ALA A 243 -4.04 15.93 10.14
C ALA A 243 -3.28 16.32 8.87
N GLY A 244 -2.21 17.15 8.99
CA GLY A 244 -1.38 17.57 7.86
C GLY A 244 -0.12 16.75 7.67
N ASN A 245 0.36 16.05 8.71
CA ASN A 245 1.59 15.26 8.69
C ASN A 245 1.37 13.76 8.93
N ALA A 246 0.13 13.32 8.71
CA ALA A 246 -0.30 11.93 8.71
C ALA A 246 -1.05 11.61 7.41
N SER A 247 -1.02 10.34 6.98
CA SER A 247 -1.83 9.87 5.86
C SER A 247 -3.32 9.91 6.19
N GLY A 248 -4.15 10.00 5.17
CA GLY A 248 -5.61 9.97 5.29
C GLY A 248 -6.16 8.55 5.46
N ILE A 249 -7.49 8.49 5.62
CA ILE A 249 -8.30 7.28 5.51
C ILE A 249 -8.81 7.22 4.08
N ASN A 250 -8.55 6.10 3.39
CA ASN A 250 -8.66 6.08 1.94
C ASN A 250 -9.21 4.75 1.40
N ASP A 251 -9.66 4.82 0.15
CA ASP A 251 -10.21 3.72 -0.62
C ASP A 251 -9.39 3.52 -1.90
N GLY A 252 -9.08 2.27 -2.25
CA GLY A 252 -8.33 1.99 -3.48
C GLY A 252 -7.85 0.55 -3.60
N ALA A 253 -7.29 0.21 -4.75
CA ALA A 253 -6.74 -1.09 -5.04
C ALA A 253 -5.53 -1.01 -5.98
N ALA A 254 -4.68 -2.03 -5.92
CA ALA A 254 -3.53 -2.19 -6.82
C ALA A 254 -3.29 -3.68 -7.09
N ALA A 255 -2.78 -4.04 -8.27
CA ALA A 255 -2.44 -5.40 -8.64
C ALA A 255 -1.25 -5.45 -9.59
N ILE A 256 -0.52 -6.57 -9.53
CA ILE A 256 0.64 -6.88 -10.35
C ILE A 256 0.55 -8.37 -10.76
N VAL A 257 0.90 -8.69 -11.98
CA VAL A 257 1.15 -10.07 -12.41
C VAL A 257 2.58 -10.45 -12.03
N VAL A 258 2.72 -11.45 -11.18
CA VAL A 258 3.99 -12.03 -10.73
C VAL A 258 4.14 -13.37 -11.44
N MET A 259 5.25 -13.59 -12.18
CA MET A 259 5.38 -14.79 -12.97
C MET A 259 6.82 -15.26 -13.10
N SER A 260 7.01 -16.56 -13.43
CA SER A 260 8.34 -17.07 -13.77
C SER A 260 8.85 -16.42 -15.05
N GLU A 261 10.16 -16.13 -15.11
CA GLU A 261 10.78 -15.56 -16.32
C GLU A 261 10.61 -16.51 -17.52
N GLU A 262 10.64 -17.81 -17.27
CA GLU A 262 10.42 -18.84 -18.31
C GLU A 262 9.02 -18.71 -18.94
N LYS A 263 8.00 -18.57 -18.07
CA LYS A 263 6.61 -18.41 -18.52
C LYS A 263 6.37 -17.06 -19.19
N ALA A 264 7.04 -16.00 -18.73
CA ALA A 264 7.01 -14.71 -19.39
C ALA A 264 7.56 -14.79 -20.83
N LYS A 265 8.67 -15.48 -21.02
CA LYS A 265 9.26 -15.70 -22.35
C LYS A 265 8.35 -16.56 -23.24
N GLU A 266 7.76 -17.64 -22.70
CA GLU A 266 6.83 -18.51 -23.41
C GLU A 266 5.61 -17.73 -23.95
N LEU A 267 5.05 -16.85 -23.12
CA LEU A 267 3.86 -16.05 -23.46
C LEU A 267 4.18 -14.74 -24.17
N GLY A 268 5.46 -14.39 -24.37
CA GLY A 268 5.86 -13.13 -24.98
C GLY A 268 5.56 -11.90 -24.11
N VAL A 269 5.42 -12.09 -22.78
CA VAL A 269 5.17 -11.00 -21.82
C VAL A 269 6.45 -10.20 -21.63
N LYS A 270 6.35 -8.87 -21.76
CA LYS A 270 7.45 -7.95 -21.46
C LYS A 270 7.44 -7.60 -19.96
N PRO A 271 8.44 -8.04 -19.18
CA PRO A 271 8.52 -7.68 -17.76
C PRO A 271 8.72 -6.17 -17.56
N MET A 272 8.15 -5.64 -16.48
CA MET A 272 8.47 -4.31 -15.97
C MET A 272 9.74 -4.31 -15.11
N ALA A 273 9.94 -5.37 -14.33
CA ALA A 273 11.14 -5.58 -13.50
C ALA A 273 11.27 -7.05 -13.09
N THR A 274 12.45 -7.41 -12.63
CA THR A 274 12.75 -8.68 -11.92
C THR A 274 12.56 -8.47 -10.42
N PHE A 275 11.87 -9.40 -9.76
CA PHE A 275 11.85 -9.49 -8.31
C PHE A 275 13.19 -10.03 -7.80
N VAL A 276 13.86 -9.27 -6.94
CA VAL A 276 15.16 -9.66 -6.40
C VAL A 276 15.01 -10.37 -5.06
N ALA A 277 14.34 -9.73 -4.11
CA ALA A 277 14.10 -10.29 -2.77
C ALA A 277 12.97 -9.55 -2.05
N GLY A 278 12.35 -10.24 -1.10
CA GLY A 278 11.38 -9.67 -0.16
C GLY A 278 11.65 -10.11 1.27
N ALA A 279 11.21 -9.31 2.24
CA ALA A 279 11.33 -9.61 3.66
C ALA A 279 10.21 -8.98 4.49
N LEU A 280 9.78 -9.74 5.52
CA LEU A 280 9.07 -9.22 6.68
C LEU A 280 10.03 -9.20 7.87
N ALA A 281 9.91 -8.21 8.74
CA ALA A 281 10.65 -8.15 10.01
C ALA A 281 9.78 -7.54 11.09
N GLY A 282 10.00 -7.97 12.36
CA GLY A 282 9.32 -7.45 13.53
C GLY A 282 10.15 -6.38 14.24
N VAL A 283 9.46 -5.45 14.89
CA VAL A 283 9.99 -4.43 15.80
C VAL A 283 9.04 -4.28 16.99
N ARG A 284 9.38 -3.50 17.99
CA ARG A 284 8.49 -3.18 19.10
C ARG A 284 7.19 -2.53 18.59
N PRO A 285 6.00 -2.97 19.03
CA PRO A 285 4.72 -2.40 18.61
C PRO A 285 4.60 -0.90 18.88
N GLU A 286 5.14 -0.41 19.99
CA GLU A 286 5.08 0.99 20.45
C GLU A 286 5.70 1.97 19.42
N VAL A 287 6.59 1.46 18.59
CA VAL A 287 7.30 2.23 17.56
C VAL A 287 7.19 1.54 16.20
N MET A 288 6.03 0.98 15.89
CA MET A 288 5.79 0.19 14.67
C MET A 288 6.28 0.88 13.38
N GLY A 289 6.27 2.21 13.36
CA GLY A 289 6.68 3.01 12.21
C GLY A 289 8.13 2.80 11.78
N ILE A 290 9.04 2.34 12.67
CA ILE A 290 10.42 2.00 12.29
C ILE A 290 10.56 0.59 11.69
N GLY A 291 9.46 -0.15 11.51
CA GLY A 291 9.45 -1.48 10.85
C GLY A 291 10.18 -1.54 9.51
N PRO A 292 10.08 -0.51 8.63
CA PRO A 292 10.84 -0.44 7.38
C PRO A 292 12.36 -0.58 7.56
N VAL A 293 12.91 -0.08 8.66
CA VAL A 293 14.34 -0.20 8.96
C VAL A 293 14.74 -1.67 9.11
N ALA A 294 13.99 -2.42 9.91
CA ALA A 294 14.27 -3.83 10.15
C ALA A 294 14.07 -4.69 8.89
N SER A 295 12.98 -4.47 8.15
CA SER A 295 12.70 -5.23 6.92
C SER A 295 13.67 -4.89 5.78
N THR A 296 14.07 -3.62 5.64
CA THR A 296 15.04 -3.19 4.64
C THR A 296 16.45 -3.73 4.96
N LYS A 297 16.91 -3.63 6.21
CA LYS A 297 18.19 -4.25 6.64
C LYS A 297 18.18 -5.76 6.36
N LYS A 298 17.06 -6.44 6.63
CA LYS A 298 16.92 -7.88 6.38
C LYS A 298 16.95 -8.23 4.89
N VAL A 299 16.30 -7.46 4.02
CA VAL A 299 16.32 -7.74 2.57
C VAL A 299 17.66 -7.36 1.95
N MET A 300 18.31 -6.29 2.39
CA MET A 300 19.68 -5.93 1.99
C MET A 300 20.70 -7.01 2.38
N ALA A 301 20.59 -7.58 3.58
CA ALA A 301 21.46 -8.69 4.01
C ALA A 301 21.32 -9.95 3.14
N LYS A 302 20.12 -10.21 2.57
CA LYS A 302 19.90 -11.32 1.64
C LYS A 302 20.57 -11.10 0.28
N THR A 303 20.71 -9.87 -0.15
CA THR A 303 21.13 -9.49 -1.50
C THR A 303 22.57 -8.96 -1.56
N GLY A 304 23.14 -8.58 -0.43
CA GLY A 304 24.42 -7.87 -0.35
C GLY A 304 24.33 -6.40 -0.78
N MET A 305 23.14 -5.90 -1.11
CA MET A 305 22.94 -4.50 -1.52
C MET A 305 22.97 -3.57 -0.31
N LYS A 306 23.28 -2.30 -0.58
CA LYS A 306 23.29 -1.20 0.37
C LYS A 306 22.24 -0.16 -0.02
N ILE A 307 21.96 0.79 0.86
CA ILE A 307 20.93 1.82 0.60
C ILE A 307 21.29 2.72 -0.58
N GLU A 308 22.56 2.95 -0.79
CA GLU A 308 23.10 3.77 -1.88
C GLU A 308 22.97 3.12 -3.27
N ASP A 309 22.72 1.80 -3.30
CA ASP A 309 22.55 1.05 -4.55
C ASP A 309 21.15 1.20 -5.14
N PHE A 310 20.20 1.80 -4.40
CA PHE A 310 18.86 2.02 -4.89
C PHE A 310 18.74 3.38 -5.59
N ASP A 311 18.31 3.35 -6.85
CA ASP A 311 18.04 4.58 -7.61
C ASP A 311 16.76 5.26 -7.09
N ILE A 312 15.72 4.47 -6.76
CA ILE A 312 14.42 4.94 -6.27
C ILE A 312 13.97 4.10 -5.08
N ILE A 313 13.45 4.79 -4.07
CA ILE A 313 12.85 4.18 -2.88
C ILE A 313 11.42 4.71 -2.73
N GLU A 314 10.44 3.81 -2.82
CA GLU A 314 9.05 4.10 -2.43
C GLU A 314 8.81 3.59 -1.00
N ALA A 315 8.82 4.50 -0.04
CA ALA A 315 8.49 4.21 1.36
C ALA A 315 7.12 4.79 1.70
N ASN A 316 6.21 3.94 2.19
CA ASN A 316 4.87 4.41 2.54
C ASN A 316 4.91 5.42 3.68
N GLU A 317 4.24 6.54 3.51
CA GLU A 317 4.19 7.65 4.47
C GLU A 317 2.92 7.54 5.35
N ALA A 318 2.87 6.54 6.24
CA ALA A 318 1.75 6.48 7.18
C ALA A 318 1.71 7.72 8.10
N PHE A 319 2.90 8.17 8.53
CA PHE A 319 3.13 9.39 9.30
C PHE A 319 4.46 10.03 8.87
N ALA A 320 4.56 11.35 8.90
CA ALA A 320 5.83 12.04 8.67
C ALA A 320 6.88 11.64 9.71
N ALA A 321 6.49 11.46 10.97
CA ALA A 321 7.36 11.01 12.05
C ALA A 321 8.12 9.72 11.69
N GLN A 322 7.39 8.71 11.24
CA GLN A 322 7.98 7.44 10.84
C GLN A 322 8.84 7.58 9.58
N SER A 323 8.42 8.38 8.61
CA SER A 323 9.16 8.57 7.36
C SER A 323 10.51 9.27 7.59
N VAL A 324 10.53 10.31 8.43
CA VAL A 324 11.75 11.02 8.83
C VAL A 324 12.70 10.10 9.61
N ALA A 325 12.16 9.33 10.59
CA ALA A 325 12.96 8.40 11.39
C ALA A 325 13.59 7.31 10.51
N VAL A 326 12.82 6.69 9.62
CA VAL A 326 13.30 5.67 8.69
C VAL A 326 14.36 6.23 7.74
N GLY A 327 14.14 7.43 7.19
CA GLY A 327 15.10 8.10 6.32
C GLY A 327 16.43 8.34 7.01
N LYS A 328 16.41 8.87 8.24
CA LYS A 328 17.61 9.09 9.06
C LYS A 328 18.33 7.78 9.40
N GLU A 329 17.61 6.76 9.86
CA GLU A 329 18.23 5.51 10.34
C GLU A 329 18.77 4.64 9.22
N LEU A 330 18.19 4.66 8.04
CA LEU A 330 18.71 3.96 6.86
C LEU A 330 19.75 4.78 6.07
N GLY A 331 19.85 6.07 6.29
CA GLY A 331 20.72 6.96 5.52
C GLY A 331 20.19 7.22 4.11
N ILE A 332 18.87 7.29 3.93
CA ILE A 332 18.24 7.55 2.62
C ILE A 332 18.48 9.01 2.20
N ASP A 333 18.95 9.23 0.98
CA ASP A 333 18.93 10.57 0.37
C ASP A 333 17.49 10.95 -0.01
N VAL A 334 16.84 11.66 0.91
CA VAL A 334 15.40 12.02 0.80
C VAL A 334 15.10 12.85 -0.45
N GLU A 335 16.05 13.65 -0.92
CA GLU A 335 15.84 14.51 -2.08
C GLU A 335 15.99 13.76 -3.42
N LYS A 336 16.89 12.77 -3.46
CA LYS A 336 17.19 12.07 -4.71
C LYS A 336 16.42 10.75 -4.86
N GLN A 337 16.28 9.99 -3.75
CA GLN A 337 15.82 8.61 -3.81
C GLN A 337 14.35 8.45 -3.38
N LEU A 338 13.88 9.27 -2.38
CA LEU A 338 12.65 8.98 -1.65
C LEU A 338 11.42 9.59 -2.31
N ASN A 339 10.42 8.75 -2.59
CA ASN A 339 9.07 9.13 -3.02
C ASN A 339 9.09 10.30 -4.02
N PRO A 340 9.63 10.12 -5.21
CA PRO A 340 9.86 11.23 -6.15
C PRO A 340 8.57 11.95 -6.57
N ASN A 341 7.43 11.26 -6.48
CA ASN A 341 6.11 11.79 -6.83
C ASN A 341 5.22 12.06 -5.61
N GLY A 342 5.83 12.22 -4.42
CA GLY A 342 5.08 12.28 -3.16
C GLY A 342 4.60 10.90 -2.70
N GLY A 343 4.10 10.80 -1.47
CA GLY A 343 3.69 9.54 -0.87
C GLY A 343 2.33 9.63 -0.19
N ALA A 344 2.07 8.73 0.75
CA ALA A 344 0.75 8.52 1.32
C ALA A 344 0.20 9.71 2.14
N ILE A 345 1.05 10.60 2.65
CA ILE A 345 0.59 11.84 3.30
C ILE A 345 -0.23 12.68 2.31
N ALA A 346 0.21 12.73 1.06
CA ALA A 346 -0.49 13.44 0.00
C ALA A 346 -1.52 12.55 -0.71
N LEU A 347 -1.13 11.34 -1.13
CA LEU A 347 -1.94 10.46 -1.98
C LEU A 347 -3.01 9.70 -1.19
N GLY A 348 -2.70 9.30 0.06
CA GLY A 348 -3.58 8.47 0.87
C GLY A 348 -3.06 7.06 1.14
N HIS A 349 -3.70 6.38 2.14
CA HIS A 349 -3.26 5.09 2.64
C HIS A 349 -4.42 4.08 2.77
N PRO A 350 -4.94 3.53 1.65
CA PRO A 350 -5.87 2.39 1.71
C PRO A 350 -5.10 1.16 2.21
N VAL A 351 -5.24 0.83 3.52
CA VAL A 351 -4.27 0.00 4.27
C VAL A 351 -3.92 -1.32 3.59
N GLY A 352 -4.90 -2.13 3.17
CA GLY A 352 -4.64 -3.42 2.52
C GLY A 352 -4.05 -3.32 1.11
N ALA A 353 -4.23 -2.19 0.43
CA ALA A 353 -3.75 -1.94 -0.93
C ALA A 353 -2.37 -1.27 -0.98
N SER A 354 -2.02 -0.48 0.04
CA SER A 354 -0.89 0.44 0.00
C SER A 354 0.45 -0.22 -0.32
N GLY A 355 0.70 -1.42 0.19
CA GLY A 355 1.95 -2.12 -0.08
C GLY A 355 2.15 -2.46 -1.56
N CYS A 356 1.09 -2.87 -2.26
CA CYS A 356 1.13 -3.08 -3.71
C CYS A 356 1.15 -1.74 -4.44
N ARG A 357 0.41 -0.73 -3.97
CA ARG A 357 0.35 0.60 -4.55
C ARG A 357 1.75 1.24 -4.66
N ILE A 358 2.54 1.22 -3.58
CA ILE A 358 3.90 1.77 -3.61
C ILE A 358 4.80 1.03 -4.59
N LEU A 359 4.65 -0.30 -4.73
CA LEU A 359 5.40 -1.08 -5.71
C LEU A 359 4.96 -0.76 -7.14
N VAL A 360 3.67 -0.56 -7.40
CA VAL A 360 3.17 -0.11 -8.71
C VAL A 360 3.80 1.23 -9.09
N THR A 361 3.75 2.22 -8.20
CA THR A 361 4.35 3.54 -8.43
C THR A 361 5.85 3.42 -8.67
N LEU A 362 6.56 2.63 -7.84
CA LEU A 362 8.00 2.37 -8.01
C LEU A 362 8.33 1.84 -9.41
N LEU A 363 7.59 0.82 -9.88
CA LEU A 363 7.84 0.20 -11.19
C LEU A 363 7.64 1.18 -12.35
N HIS A 364 6.59 1.98 -12.30
CA HIS A 364 6.33 3.00 -13.33
C HIS A 364 7.36 4.13 -13.30
N GLU A 365 7.75 4.58 -12.11
CA GLU A 365 8.75 5.63 -11.95
C GLU A 365 10.14 5.16 -12.38
N MET A 366 10.52 3.93 -12.06
CA MET A 366 11.77 3.34 -12.55
C MET A 366 11.82 3.30 -14.08
N GLN A 367 10.73 2.92 -14.74
CA GLN A 367 10.65 2.92 -16.20
C GLN A 367 10.74 4.34 -16.77
N ALA A 368 10.01 5.29 -16.18
CA ALA A 368 9.98 6.67 -16.65
C ALA A 368 11.35 7.36 -16.56
N ARG A 369 12.12 7.07 -15.51
CA ARG A 369 13.46 7.66 -15.28
C ARG A 369 14.63 6.84 -15.83
N GLY A 370 14.38 5.62 -16.33
CA GLY A 370 15.44 4.70 -16.71
C GLY A 370 16.25 4.17 -15.51
N ALA A 371 15.68 4.21 -14.32
CA ALA A 371 16.28 3.68 -13.09
C ALA A 371 16.38 2.15 -13.15
N LYS A 372 17.43 1.59 -12.54
CA LYS A 372 17.70 0.15 -12.61
C LYS A 372 17.33 -0.60 -11.35
N THR A 373 17.42 0.04 -10.19
CA THR A 373 17.22 -0.58 -8.87
C THR A 373 16.20 0.17 -8.06
N GLY A 374 15.28 -0.58 -7.44
CA GLY A 374 14.22 0.00 -6.63
C GLY A 374 13.93 -0.77 -5.36
N LEU A 375 13.54 -0.03 -4.32
CA LEU A 375 13.08 -0.55 -3.04
C LEU A 375 11.68 -0.05 -2.74
N ALA A 376 10.74 -0.96 -2.49
CA ALA A 376 9.45 -0.65 -1.88
C ALA A 376 9.47 -1.09 -0.41
N THR A 377 9.08 -0.21 0.52
CA THR A 377 9.06 -0.54 1.95
C THR A 377 7.94 0.16 2.68
N LEU A 378 7.39 -0.47 3.73
CA LEU A 378 6.38 0.14 4.58
C LEU A 378 6.36 -0.42 6.00
N CYS A 379 5.90 0.40 6.93
CA CYS A 379 5.59 0.01 8.29
C CYS A 379 4.25 -0.77 8.35
N ILE A 380 4.10 -1.54 9.41
CA ILE A 380 2.93 -2.39 9.63
C ILE A 380 2.51 -2.27 11.08
N GLY A 381 1.23 -1.99 11.32
CA GLY A 381 0.63 -2.00 12.65
C GLY A 381 0.90 -3.31 13.40
N GLY A 382 1.10 -3.22 14.72
CA GLY A 382 1.52 -4.35 15.55
C GLY A 382 3.04 -4.56 15.62
N GLY A 383 3.86 -3.65 15.03
CA GLY A 383 5.32 -3.68 15.15
C GLY A 383 6.00 -4.55 14.10
N MET A 384 5.78 -4.29 12.83
CA MET A 384 6.41 -4.99 11.72
C MET A 384 6.80 -4.04 10.58
N GLY A 385 7.58 -4.55 9.63
CA GLY A 385 7.86 -3.91 8.34
C GLY A 385 7.90 -4.92 7.21
N CYS A 386 7.60 -4.47 5.99
CA CYS A 386 7.71 -5.25 4.77
C CYS A 386 8.55 -4.49 3.75
N SER A 387 9.45 -5.18 3.07
CA SER A 387 10.31 -4.60 2.03
C SER A 387 10.43 -5.53 0.84
N THR A 388 10.55 -4.95 -0.35
CA THR A 388 10.74 -5.67 -1.62
C THR A 388 11.75 -4.92 -2.47
N ILE A 389 12.75 -5.63 -2.99
CA ILE A 389 13.75 -5.13 -3.94
C ILE A 389 13.39 -5.63 -5.33
N VAL A 390 13.42 -4.72 -6.30
CA VAL A 390 13.21 -5.00 -7.72
C VAL A 390 14.35 -4.42 -8.56
N LYS A 391 14.56 -4.99 -9.75
CA LYS A 391 15.59 -4.55 -10.68
C LYS A 391 15.07 -4.58 -12.13
N ILE A 392 15.33 -3.54 -12.91
CA ILE A 392 15.14 -3.55 -14.36
C ILE A 392 16.44 -4.02 -15.00
N GLU A 393 16.37 -5.14 -15.69
CA GLU A 393 17.51 -5.68 -16.44
C GLU A 393 17.55 -5.06 -17.84
N ASP A 394 18.75 -5.01 -18.45
CA ASP A 394 18.97 -4.47 -19.80
C ASP A 394 18.32 -5.33 -20.89
#